data_dbacec12ff1959e293f9d9cdd9b8d471
#
_entry.id   dbacec12ff1959e293f9d9cdd9b8d471
#
_cell.length_a   1.000
_cell.length_b   1.000
_cell.length_c   1.000
_cell.angle_alpha   90.00
_cell.angle_beta   90.00
_cell.angle_gamma   90.00
#
_symmetry.space_group_name_H-M   'P 1'
#
loop_
_entity.id
_entity.type
_entity.pdbx_description
1 polymer ?
#
loop_
_entity_poly.entity_id
_entity_poly.type
_entity_poly.pdbx_seq_one_letter_code
_entity_poly.pdbx_strand_id
1 'polypeptide(L)'
;EPKLSEPQPKTSATAGYGSVDKAAAWMLLARLYLNAEVYTGTADWANAKLYAKKVIDSPYKLYTTKKGQWSAYQQLFMGDNGENGASIEAVFPILQDGKTTTSYGTTLYLMAGSNDNNEHIKDATTKGNNTTAGWGGNRMRPELVQKFFPNNDAPNIGAYAMPAAADDDRALFDGDGRNVDNGNNETDVKVFSNGFAVC
;
A
#
# COMPACT_ATOMS: atom_id res chain seq x y z
N GLU A 1 -4.45 -28.10 6.19
CA GLU A 1 -2.99 -27.99 6.05
C GLU A 1 -2.35 -29.07 5.17
N PRO A 2 -2.62 -30.37 5.34
CA PRO A 2 -1.83 -31.41 4.62
C PRO A 2 -1.98 -31.40 3.08
N LYS A 3 -2.98 -30.69 2.55
CA LYS A 3 -3.20 -30.58 1.10
C LYS A 3 -2.59 -29.32 0.47
N LEU A 4 -2.07 -28.41 1.28
CA LEU A 4 -1.45 -27.18 0.77
C LEU A 4 0.05 -27.40 0.55
N SER A 5 0.58 -26.71 -0.47
CA SER A 5 2.02 -26.71 -0.73
C SER A 5 2.82 -26.09 0.42
N GLU A 6 4.08 -26.45 0.51
CA GLU A 6 5.00 -25.82 1.44
C GLU A 6 5.16 -24.31 1.12
N PRO A 7 5.42 -23.46 2.13
CA PRO A 7 5.62 -22.04 1.94
C PRO A 7 6.77 -21.76 0.98
N GLN A 8 6.50 -20.98 -0.05
CA GLN A 8 7.51 -20.59 -1.02
C GLN A 8 7.18 -19.22 -1.60
N PRO A 9 8.02 -18.20 -1.39
CA PRO A 9 7.90 -16.93 -2.06
C PRO A 9 7.90 -17.10 -3.59
N LYS A 10 7.01 -16.39 -4.27
CA LYS A 10 6.81 -16.50 -5.70
C LYS A 10 6.82 -15.12 -6.34
N THR A 11 7.16 -15.08 -7.60
CA THR A 11 7.03 -13.90 -8.46
C THR A 11 5.96 -14.13 -9.52
N SER A 12 5.57 -13.11 -10.24
CA SER A 12 4.64 -13.25 -11.36
C SER A 12 5.08 -14.27 -12.41
N ALA A 13 6.38 -14.51 -12.55
CA ALA A 13 6.97 -15.54 -13.44
C ALA A 13 6.96 -16.96 -12.84
N THR A 14 6.65 -17.12 -11.57
CA THR A 14 6.68 -18.41 -10.87
C THR A 14 5.36 -19.14 -11.05
N ALA A 15 5.39 -20.41 -11.42
CA ALA A 15 4.18 -21.24 -11.48
C ALA A 15 3.44 -21.24 -10.14
N GLY A 16 2.13 -21.02 -10.19
CA GLY A 16 1.29 -20.95 -9.01
C GLY A 16 1.42 -19.63 -8.22
N TYR A 17 1.93 -18.56 -8.83
CA TYR A 17 1.82 -17.22 -8.24
C TYR A 17 0.34 -16.89 -8.00
N GLY A 18 0.04 -16.34 -6.81
CA GLY A 18 -1.36 -16.13 -6.37
C GLY A 18 -2.05 -17.36 -5.77
N SER A 19 -1.40 -18.53 -5.76
CA SER A 19 -1.96 -19.72 -5.11
C SER A 19 -1.70 -19.70 -3.60
N VAL A 20 -2.68 -20.18 -2.85
CA VAL A 20 -2.58 -20.38 -1.39
C VAL A 20 -1.59 -21.48 -1.06
N ASP A 21 -0.71 -21.25 -0.10
CA ASP A 21 0.18 -22.22 0.52
C ASP A 21 -0.05 -22.33 2.03
N LYS A 22 0.77 -23.12 2.71
CA LYS A 22 0.66 -23.29 4.17
C LYS A 22 0.87 -21.99 4.93
N ALA A 23 1.73 -21.07 4.46
CA ALA A 23 1.96 -19.79 5.17
C ALA A 23 0.70 -18.93 5.18
N ALA A 24 -0.05 -18.89 4.09
CA ALA A 24 -1.33 -18.17 4.03
C ALA A 24 -2.34 -18.75 5.04
N ALA A 25 -2.42 -20.07 5.15
CA ALA A 25 -3.25 -20.74 6.15
C ALA A 25 -2.80 -20.42 7.59
N TRP A 26 -1.50 -20.42 7.83
CA TRP A 26 -0.96 -20.08 9.15
C TRP A 26 -1.20 -18.62 9.53
N MET A 27 -1.09 -17.69 8.58
CA MET A 27 -1.46 -16.29 8.83
C MET A 27 -2.92 -16.13 9.21
N LEU A 28 -3.81 -16.82 8.51
CA LEU A 28 -5.23 -16.81 8.83
C LEU A 28 -5.48 -17.39 10.24
N LEU A 29 -4.87 -18.53 10.56
CA LEU A 29 -5.00 -19.15 11.87
C LEU A 29 -4.44 -18.25 12.98
N ALA A 30 -3.28 -17.62 12.76
CA ALA A 30 -2.71 -16.68 13.73
C ALA A 30 -3.69 -15.53 14.03
N ARG A 31 -4.34 -14.97 13.01
CA ARG A 31 -5.34 -13.90 13.18
C ARG A 31 -6.61 -14.38 13.88
N LEU A 32 -7.08 -15.58 13.55
CA LEU A 32 -8.27 -16.16 14.20
C LEU A 32 -8.01 -16.42 15.69
N TYR A 33 -6.87 -17.03 16.04
CA TYR A 33 -6.52 -17.28 17.44
C TYR A 33 -6.21 -15.99 18.21
N LEU A 34 -5.63 -14.98 17.57
CA LEU A 34 -5.41 -13.67 18.19
C LEU A 34 -6.73 -13.02 18.63
N ASN A 35 -7.78 -13.26 17.88
CA ASN A 35 -9.11 -12.72 18.16
C ASN A 35 -10.08 -13.75 18.77
N ALA A 36 -9.58 -14.89 19.22
CA ALA A 36 -10.40 -15.99 19.73
C ALA A 36 -11.32 -15.55 20.88
N GLU A 37 -10.82 -14.71 21.78
CA GLU A 37 -11.59 -14.18 22.90
C GLU A 37 -12.84 -13.41 22.44
N VAL A 38 -12.72 -12.63 21.37
CA VAL A 38 -13.86 -11.88 20.80
C VAL A 38 -14.90 -12.83 20.20
N TYR A 39 -14.49 -13.92 19.60
CA TYR A 39 -15.39 -14.84 18.91
C TYR A 39 -16.00 -15.92 19.83
N THR A 40 -15.23 -16.36 20.82
CA THR A 40 -15.59 -17.53 21.64
C THR A 40 -15.74 -17.24 23.15
N GLY A 41 -15.35 -16.02 23.55
CA GLY A 41 -15.26 -15.66 24.97
C GLY A 41 -14.01 -16.21 25.67
N THR A 42 -13.11 -16.90 24.94
CA THR A 42 -11.91 -17.50 25.53
C THR A 42 -10.68 -17.15 24.67
N ALA A 43 -9.67 -16.55 25.30
CA ALA A 43 -8.42 -16.20 24.62
C ALA A 43 -7.57 -17.45 24.28
N ASP A 44 -6.90 -17.42 23.14
CA ASP A 44 -5.95 -18.48 22.72
C ASP A 44 -4.64 -17.89 22.16
N TRP A 45 -3.95 -17.18 23.03
CA TRP A 45 -2.66 -16.53 22.69
C TRP A 45 -1.56 -17.53 22.35
N ALA A 46 -1.63 -18.74 22.90
CA ALA A 46 -0.64 -19.79 22.63
C ALA A 46 -0.66 -20.22 21.17
N ASN A 47 -1.83 -20.49 20.62
CA ASN A 47 -1.98 -20.85 19.21
C ASN A 47 -1.75 -19.65 18.29
N ALA A 48 -2.14 -18.43 18.66
CA ALA A 48 -1.81 -17.22 17.90
C ALA A 48 -0.29 -17.09 17.72
N LYS A 49 0.48 -17.22 18.81
CA LYS A 49 1.95 -17.20 18.80
C LYS A 49 2.54 -18.34 17.96
N LEU A 50 2.02 -19.55 18.11
CA LEU A 50 2.49 -20.74 17.39
C LEU A 50 2.40 -20.53 15.87
N TYR A 51 1.24 -20.10 15.36
CA TYR A 51 1.03 -19.93 13.93
C TYR A 51 1.75 -18.70 13.38
N ALA A 52 1.84 -17.61 14.14
CA ALA A 52 2.66 -16.46 13.74
C ALA A 52 4.15 -16.86 13.61
N LYS A 53 4.66 -17.66 14.55
CA LYS A 53 6.03 -18.15 14.47
C LYS A 53 6.29 -19.05 13.27
N LYS A 54 5.37 -19.91 12.89
CA LYS A 54 5.50 -20.71 11.66
C LYS A 54 5.66 -19.84 10.40
N VAL A 55 4.96 -18.70 10.32
CA VAL A 55 5.13 -17.75 9.20
C VAL A 55 6.49 -17.09 9.27
N ILE A 56 6.94 -16.63 10.45
CA ILE A 56 8.25 -15.97 10.63
C ILE A 56 9.40 -16.92 10.25
N ASP A 57 9.28 -18.19 10.61
CA ASP A 57 10.28 -19.22 10.33
C ASP A 57 10.23 -19.74 8.88
N SER A 58 9.23 -19.34 8.10
CA SER A 58 9.08 -19.73 6.70
C SER A 58 10.08 -19.00 5.77
N PRO A 59 10.18 -19.41 4.51
CA PRO A 59 11.01 -18.71 3.52
C PRO A 59 10.58 -17.27 3.18
N TYR A 60 9.34 -16.89 3.51
CA TYR A 60 8.90 -15.51 3.34
C TYR A 60 9.72 -14.54 4.18
N LYS A 61 10.07 -13.39 3.60
CA LYS A 61 10.91 -12.37 4.25
C LYS A 61 10.35 -10.99 3.97
N LEU A 62 10.59 -10.08 4.90
CA LEU A 62 10.37 -8.68 4.63
C LEU A 62 11.29 -8.24 3.48
N TYR A 63 10.75 -7.49 2.55
CA TYR A 63 11.53 -6.93 1.45
C TYR A 63 12.27 -5.69 1.94
N THR A 64 13.59 -5.68 1.78
CA THR A 64 14.45 -4.62 2.33
C THR A 64 15.34 -3.94 1.29
N THR A 65 15.17 -4.27 0.01
CA THR A 65 16.04 -3.78 -1.06
C THR A 65 15.51 -2.47 -1.63
N LYS A 66 16.30 -1.40 -1.53
CA LYS A 66 16.04 -0.13 -2.21
C LYS A 66 16.41 -0.24 -3.69
N LYS A 67 15.61 0.34 -4.58
CA LYS A 67 15.90 0.46 -6.03
C LYS A 67 15.83 1.91 -6.47
N GLY A 68 16.97 2.46 -6.92
CA GLY A 68 17.01 3.86 -7.33
C GLY A 68 16.56 4.79 -6.21
N GLN A 69 15.59 5.63 -6.50
CA GLN A 69 14.97 6.54 -5.51
C GLN A 69 13.93 5.88 -4.60
N TRP A 70 13.45 4.67 -4.97
CA TRP A 70 12.35 4.01 -4.29
C TRP A 70 12.83 3.18 -3.12
N SER A 71 12.26 3.39 -1.96
CA SER A 71 12.50 2.54 -0.80
C SER A 71 11.93 1.13 -1.00
N ALA A 72 12.39 0.18 -0.18
CA ALA A 72 11.84 -1.16 -0.18
C ALA A 72 10.32 -1.15 0.10
N TYR A 73 9.88 -0.33 1.05
CA TYR A 73 8.46 -0.19 1.38
C TYR A 73 7.64 0.32 0.20
N GLN A 74 8.11 1.35 -0.49
CA GLN A 74 7.42 1.93 -1.64
C GLN A 74 7.24 0.91 -2.78
N GLN A 75 8.24 0.06 -3.01
CA GLN A 75 8.18 -0.97 -4.06
C GLN A 75 7.10 -2.03 -3.83
N LEU A 76 6.66 -2.27 -2.59
CA LEU A 76 5.54 -3.17 -2.30
C LEU A 76 4.22 -2.71 -2.92
N PHE A 77 4.09 -1.40 -3.17
CA PHE A 77 2.87 -0.77 -3.68
C PHE A 77 2.96 -0.35 -5.15
N MET A 78 4.02 -0.73 -5.86
CA MET A 78 4.17 -0.44 -7.28
C MET A 78 3.43 -1.44 -8.15
N GLY A 79 3.01 -1.02 -9.34
CA GLY A 79 2.29 -1.86 -10.29
C GLY A 79 3.06 -3.10 -10.75
N ASP A 80 4.40 -3.06 -10.65
CA ASP A 80 5.29 -4.18 -10.95
C ASP A 80 5.69 -5.01 -9.71
N ASN A 81 4.99 -4.86 -8.58
CA ASN A 81 5.37 -5.50 -7.32
C ASN A 81 5.43 -7.03 -7.36
N GLY A 82 4.82 -7.66 -8.36
CA GLY A 82 4.98 -9.09 -8.64
C GLY A 82 6.33 -9.46 -9.27
N GLU A 83 7.05 -8.49 -9.85
CA GLU A 83 8.26 -8.68 -10.65
C GLU A 83 9.48 -7.96 -10.08
N ASN A 84 9.28 -6.85 -9.38
CA ASN A 84 10.36 -5.98 -8.90
C ASN A 84 11.18 -6.58 -7.74
N GLY A 85 10.79 -7.72 -7.21
CA GLY A 85 11.41 -8.42 -6.08
C GLY A 85 10.65 -8.32 -4.77
N ALA A 86 9.69 -7.38 -4.64
CA ALA A 86 8.92 -7.16 -3.43
C ALA A 86 7.96 -8.32 -3.10
N SER A 87 7.63 -9.15 -4.12
CA SER A 87 6.75 -10.31 -3.98
C SER A 87 7.21 -11.37 -2.97
N ILE A 88 8.48 -11.36 -2.55
CA ILE A 88 8.97 -12.25 -1.47
C ILE A 88 8.28 -12.01 -0.13
N GLU A 89 7.69 -10.84 0.05
CA GLU A 89 6.91 -10.49 1.24
C GLU A 89 5.42 -10.86 1.10
N ALA A 90 4.93 -11.00 -0.12
CA ALA A 90 3.53 -11.28 -0.40
C ALA A 90 3.18 -12.76 -0.20
N VAL A 91 2.57 -13.09 0.92
CA VAL A 91 2.20 -14.47 1.26
C VAL A 91 1.03 -14.99 0.41
N PHE A 92 0.05 -14.13 0.14
CA PHE A 92 -1.10 -14.46 -0.71
C PHE A 92 -1.55 -13.23 -1.49
N PRO A 93 -0.96 -12.97 -2.66
CA PRO A 93 -1.36 -11.86 -3.49
C PRO A 93 -2.65 -12.16 -4.25
N ILE A 94 -3.54 -11.18 -4.34
CA ILE A 94 -4.67 -11.19 -5.28
C ILE A 94 -4.18 -10.50 -6.54
N LEU A 95 -4.14 -11.25 -7.65
CA LEU A 95 -3.54 -10.78 -8.89
C LEU A 95 -4.46 -9.80 -9.61
N GLN A 96 -3.90 -8.64 -9.96
CA GLN A 96 -4.55 -7.62 -10.78
C GLN A 96 -3.52 -7.03 -11.74
N ASP A 97 -3.56 -7.44 -12.99
CA ASP A 97 -2.57 -7.05 -13.99
C ASP A 97 -3.04 -5.91 -14.92
N GLY A 98 -4.28 -5.46 -14.75
CA GLY A 98 -4.87 -4.41 -15.57
C GLY A 98 -5.11 -4.78 -17.05
N LYS A 99 -4.80 -6.02 -17.44
CA LYS A 99 -5.01 -6.55 -18.82
C LYS A 99 -5.99 -7.71 -18.84
N THR A 100 -5.68 -8.75 -18.10
CA THR A 100 -6.49 -9.99 -18.02
C THR A 100 -7.48 -9.93 -16.85
N THR A 101 -7.07 -9.31 -15.77
CA THR A 101 -7.86 -9.13 -14.54
C THR A 101 -8.37 -7.71 -14.42
N THR A 102 -8.97 -7.21 -15.49
CA THR A 102 -9.58 -5.87 -15.50
C THR A 102 -10.95 -5.93 -14.84
N SER A 103 -11.22 -4.97 -13.96
CA SER A 103 -12.55 -4.79 -13.38
C SER A 103 -12.87 -3.32 -13.22
N TYR A 104 -13.75 -2.84 -14.06
CA TYR A 104 -14.31 -1.50 -13.91
C TYR A 104 -15.20 -1.48 -12.66
N GLY A 105 -14.93 -0.55 -11.76
CA GLY A 105 -15.74 -0.36 -10.56
C GLY A 105 -15.33 -1.20 -9.35
N THR A 106 -14.15 -1.81 -9.33
CA THR A 106 -13.60 -2.33 -8.06
C THR A 106 -13.36 -1.17 -7.09
N THR A 107 -13.44 -1.47 -5.79
CA THR A 107 -13.19 -0.46 -4.75
C THR A 107 -11.82 0.20 -4.92
N LEU A 108 -10.77 -0.57 -5.22
CA LEU A 108 -9.43 -0.03 -5.44
C LEU A 108 -9.39 0.90 -6.66
N TYR A 109 -10.00 0.51 -7.78
CA TYR A 109 -10.08 1.34 -8.97
C TYR A 109 -10.84 2.65 -8.69
N LEU A 110 -11.97 2.57 -8.01
CA LEU A 110 -12.78 3.74 -7.66
C LEU A 110 -12.03 4.67 -6.70
N MET A 111 -11.34 4.12 -5.71
CA MET A 111 -10.52 4.93 -4.80
C MET A 111 -9.37 5.62 -5.53
N ALA A 112 -8.63 4.88 -6.36
CA ALA A 112 -7.53 5.43 -7.14
C ALA A 112 -8.03 6.48 -8.16
N GLY A 113 -9.10 6.17 -8.88
CA GLY A 113 -9.70 7.08 -9.87
C GLY A 113 -10.34 8.32 -9.27
N SER A 114 -10.73 8.28 -7.99
CA SER A 114 -11.29 9.43 -7.26
C SER A 114 -10.22 10.35 -6.68
N ASN A 115 -8.94 9.97 -6.77
CA ASN A 115 -7.84 10.85 -6.43
C ASN A 115 -7.71 11.94 -7.49
N ASP A 116 -6.84 12.87 -7.23
CA ASP A 116 -6.67 14.01 -8.09
C ASP A 116 -6.19 13.65 -9.50
N ASN A 117 -6.52 14.49 -10.48
CA ASN A 117 -6.10 14.26 -11.85
C ASN A 117 -4.59 14.51 -12.03
N ASN A 118 -4.07 13.95 -13.11
CA ASN A 118 -2.64 13.94 -13.43
C ASN A 118 -2.01 15.32 -13.66
N GLU A 119 -2.81 16.37 -13.78
CA GLU A 119 -2.32 17.72 -14.05
C GLU A 119 -1.55 18.31 -12.88
N HIS A 120 -1.72 17.74 -11.70
CA HIS A 120 -1.14 18.28 -10.47
C HIS A 120 0.11 17.53 -9.98
N ILE A 121 0.44 16.39 -10.55
CA ILE A 121 1.73 15.74 -10.33
C ILE A 121 2.66 16.17 -11.47
N LYS A 122 3.46 17.17 -11.20
CA LYS A 122 4.30 17.83 -12.21
C LYS A 122 5.48 17.01 -12.71
N ASP A 123 5.75 15.86 -12.11
CA ASP A 123 6.83 14.99 -12.58
C ASP A 123 6.35 14.18 -13.79
N ALA A 124 6.93 14.47 -14.95
CA ALA A 124 6.58 13.82 -16.21
C ALA A 124 6.88 12.31 -16.26
N THR A 125 7.65 11.78 -15.30
CA THR A 125 8.03 10.36 -15.25
C THR A 125 7.03 9.52 -14.46
N THR A 126 6.19 10.15 -13.66
CA THR A 126 5.16 9.50 -12.84
C THR A 126 3.88 10.28 -12.90
N LYS A 127 3.13 10.04 -13.93
CA LYS A 127 1.84 10.69 -14.10
C LYS A 127 0.80 10.05 -13.20
N GLY A 128 0.56 10.70 -12.06
CA GLY A 128 -0.61 10.42 -11.25
C GLY A 128 -0.60 9.03 -10.61
N ASN A 129 -1.76 8.50 -10.44
CA ASN A 129 -2.04 7.25 -9.77
C ASN A 129 -2.06 6.04 -10.72
N ASN A 130 -1.42 6.13 -11.88
CA ASN A 130 -1.43 5.11 -12.93
C ASN A 130 -2.83 4.64 -13.37
N THR A 131 -3.86 5.39 -13.08
CA THR A 131 -5.19 5.15 -13.62
C THR A 131 -5.45 6.07 -14.80
N THR A 132 -6.30 5.65 -15.71
CA THR A 132 -6.81 6.50 -16.80
C THR A 132 -7.85 7.51 -16.30
N ALA A 133 -8.25 7.39 -15.03
CA ALA A 133 -9.23 8.24 -14.39
C ALA A 133 -8.56 9.14 -13.35
N GLY A 134 -8.85 10.41 -13.37
CA GLY A 134 -8.45 11.40 -12.39
C GLY A 134 -9.64 12.30 -12.15
N TRP A 135 -10.64 11.79 -11.44
CA TRP A 135 -11.92 12.49 -11.28
C TRP A 135 -11.88 13.60 -10.23
N GLY A 136 -10.86 13.59 -9.38
CA GLY A 136 -10.65 14.64 -8.40
C GLY A 136 -11.80 14.75 -7.39
N GLY A 137 -11.89 13.91 -6.42
CA GLY A 137 -12.95 13.96 -5.39
C GLY A 137 -12.39 13.76 -4.00
N ASN A 138 -11.44 12.85 -3.89
CA ASN A 138 -10.83 12.53 -2.63
C ASN A 138 -9.65 13.47 -2.34
N ARG A 139 -9.60 13.93 -1.10
CA ARG A 139 -8.50 14.72 -0.55
C ARG A 139 -8.07 14.13 0.78
N MET A 140 -6.77 14.20 1.04
CA MET A 140 -6.27 13.90 2.39
C MET A 140 -6.59 15.05 3.33
N ARG A 141 -7.05 14.73 4.51
CA ARG A 141 -7.23 15.75 5.55
C ARG A 141 -5.85 16.22 6.04
N PRO A 142 -5.61 17.53 6.08
CA PRO A 142 -4.33 18.08 6.50
C PRO A 142 -3.87 17.56 7.86
N GLU A 143 -4.80 17.37 8.80
CA GLU A 143 -4.50 16.88 10.15
C GLU A 143 -3.90 15.48 10.16
N LEU A 144 -4.21 14.64 9.16
CA LEU A 144 -3.58 13.34 9.02
C LEU A 144 -2.16 13.48 8.50
N VAL A 145 -1.97 14.27 7.44
CA VAL A 145 -0.65 14.49 6.83
C VAL A 145 0.31 15.12 7.83
N GLN A 146 -0.15 16.13 8.57
CA GLN A 146 0.64 16.81 9.58
C GLN A 146 1.21 15.90 10.67
N LYS A 147 0.54 14.79 10.97
CA LYS A 147 1.02 13.81 11.96
C LYS A 147 2.32 13.09 11.57
N PHE A 148 2.68 13.13 10.31
CA PHE A 148 3.95 12.58 9.82
C PHE A 148 5.13 13.55 10.05
N PHE A 149 4.87 14.80 10.45
CA PHE A 149 5.88 15.83 10.55
C PHE A 149 6.03 16.35 11.98
N PRO A 150 7.27 16.71 12.39
CA PRO A 150 7.50 17.38 13.66
C PRO A 150 6.64 18.65 13.77
N ASN A 151 6.12 18.89 14.94
CA ASN A 151 5.31 20.08 15.24
C ASN A 151 4.02 20.21 14.40
N ASN A 152 3.56 19.13 13.76
CA ASN A 152 2.42 19.14 12.86
C ASN A 152 2.54 20.21 11.73
N ASP A 153 3.73 20.41 11.22
CA ASP A 153 4.01 21.37 10.15
C ASP A 153 4.50 20.66 8.88
N ALA A 154 3.56 20.12 8.12
CA ALA A 154 3.85 19.49 6.84
C ALA A 154 4.27 20.55 5.81
N PRO A 155 5.41 20.36 5.12
CA PRO A 155 5.87 21.28 4.10
C PRO A 155 4.99 21.22 2.84
N ASN A 156 4.99 22.30 2.08
CA ASN A 156 4.31 22.37 0.78
C ASN A 156 5.29 21.96 -0.33
N ILE A 157 5.51 20.67 -0.45
CA ILE A 157 6.47 20.06 -1.39
C ILE A 157 5.83 18.89 -2.13
N GLY A 158 6.44 18.50 -3.26
CA GLY A 158 5.97 17.38 -4.07
C GLY A 158 6.13 16.02 -3.40
N ALA A 159 5.36 15.05 -3.87
CA ALA A 159 5.25 13.72 -3.29
C ALA A 159 6.58 12.96 -3.16
N TYR A 160 7.51 13.18 -4.05
CA TYR A 160 8.83 12.54 -4.00
C TYR A 160 9.72 13.01 -2.85
N ALA A 161 9.58 14.26 -2.44
CA ALA A 161 10.36 14.85 -1.37
C ALA A 161 9.71 14.63 0.02
N MET A 162 8.42 14.34 0.06
CA MET A 162 7.67 14.17 1.30
C MET A 162 8.23 13.07 2.20
N PRO A 163 8.51 11.84 1.72
CA PRO A 163 9.03 10.79 2.59
C PRO A 163 10.33 11.16 3.28
N ALA A 164 11.24 11.81 2.55
CA ALA A 164 12.51 12.27 3.13
C ALA A 164 12.32 13.39 4.14
N ALA A 165 11.39 14.31 3.91
CA ALA A 165 11.07 15.38 4.84
C ALA A 165 10.37 14.89 6.10
N ALA A 166 9.61 13.82 6.00
CA ALA A 166 8.91 13.18 7.12
C ALA A 166 9.77 12.17 7.87
N ASP A 167 10.91 11.74 7.30
CA ASP A 167 11.66 10.55 7.74
C ASP A 167 10.78 9.30 7.83
N ASP A 168 9.82 9.20 6.90
CA ASP A 168 8.85 8.11 6.87
C ASP A 168 8.47 7.78 5.41
N ASP A 169 8.81 6.58 4.94
CA ASP A 169 8.55 6.11 3.58
C ASP A 169 7.06 6.03 3.22
N ARG A 170 6.17 6.07 4.20
CA ARG A 170 4.72 6.07 4.02
C ARG A 170 4.17 7.44 3.68
N ALA A 171 4.94 8.51 3.87
CA ALA A 171 4.49 9.89 3.65
C ALA A 171 4.47 10.26 2.17
N LEU A 172 3.74 9.50 1.36
CA LEU A 172 3.58 9.72 -0.08
C LEU A 172 2.41 10.68 -0.35
N PHE A 173 2.52 11.90 0.14
CA PHE A 173 1.53 12.95 -0.04
C PHE A 173 2.04 14.00 -1.00
N ASP A 174 1.17 14.55 -1.85
CA ASP A 174 1.51 15.69 -2.68
C ASP A 174 0.92 16.97 -2.10
N GLY A 175 1.79 17.91 -1.75
CA GLY A 175 1.44 19.22 -1.20
C GLY A 175 1.88 20.38 -2.09
N ASP A 176 2.48 20.10 -3.27
CA ASP A 176 3.07 21.15 -4.12
C ASP A 176 1.99 21.98 -4.85
N GLY A 177 1.91 23.22 -4.45
CA GLY A 177 1.25 24.26 -5.22
C GLY A 177 -0.27 24.22 -5.25
N ARG A 178 -0.91 23.53 -4.29
CA ARG A 178 -2.37 23.48 -4.25
C ARG A 178 -2.97 24.39 -3.22
N ASN A 179 -3.48 25.47 -3.73
CA ASN A 179 -4.56 26.19 -3.09
C ASN A 179 -5.87 25.66 -3.72
N VAL A 180 -6.68 24.96 -2.95
CA VAL A 180 -8.04 24.66 -3.40
C VAL A 180 -8.90 25.86 -3.09
N ASP A 181 -9.44 26.42 -4.13
CA ASP A 181 -10.58 27.29 -4.01
C ASP A 181 -11.77 26.43 -3.53
N ASN A 182 -12.11 26.57 -2.26
CA ASN A 182 -13.28 25.90 -1.68
C ASN A 182 -14.60 26.63 -2.01
N GLY A 183 -14.56 27.54 -2.96
CA GLY A 183 -15.69 28.39 -3.34
C GLY A 183 -15.88 29.60 -2.42
N ASN A 184 -15.02 29.79 -1.42
CA ASN A 184 -15.07 30.90 -0.46
C ASN A 184 -13.88 31.86 -0.59
N ASN A 185 -13.09 31.75 -1.66
CA ASN A 185 -11.84 32.52 -1.85
C ASN A 185 -10.80 32.37 -0.74
N GLU A 186 -10.81 31.25 -0.02
CA GLU A 186 -9.76 30.96 0.96
C GLU A 186 -8.55 30.35 0.24
N THR A 187 -7.56 31.21 -0.03
CA THR A 187 -6.34 30.83 -0.78
C THR A 187 -5.29 30.12 0.07
N ASP A 188 -5.50 29.94 1.36
CA ASP A 188 -4.48 29.50 2.31
C ASP A 188 -4.71 28.07 2.87
N VAL A 189 -5.65 27.32 2.34
CA VAL A 189 -5.87 25.94 2.81
C VAL A 189 -4.85 25.03 2.17
N LYS A 190 -3.91 24.52 2.98
CA LYS A 190 -3.00 23.46 2.56
C LYS A 190 -3.83 22.21 2.20
N VAL A 191 -3.81 21.81 0.95
CA VAL A 191 -4.47 20.61 0.47
C VAL A 191 -3.42 19.59 0.07
N PHE A 192 -3.54 18.41 0.61
CA PHE A 192 -2.70 17.28 0.27
C PHE A 192 -3.52 16.27 -0.51
N SER A 193 -2.96 15.79 -1.59
CA SER A 193 -3.49 14.61 -2.27
C SER A 193 -2.61 13.40 -1.98
N ASN A 194 -3.14 12.22 -2.19
CA ASN A 194 -2.32 11.02 -2.24
C ASN A 194 -1.34 11.18 -3.39
N GLY A 195 -0.04 11.21 -3.10
CA GLY A 195 0.99 11.39 -4.12
C GLY A 195 1.12 10.20 -5.04
N PHE A 196 0.76 9.02 -4.55
CA PHE A 196 0.75 7.79 -5.33
C PHE A 196 -0.45 6.94 -4.94
N ALA A 197 -1.31 6.66 -5.88
CA ALA A 197 -1.97 5.38 -5.92
C ALA A 197 -1.06 4.50 -6.78
N VAL A 198 -0.24 3.73 -6.14
CA VAL A 198 0.63 2.79 -6.82
C VAL A 198 -0.21 1.57 -7.12
N CYS A 199 -0.54 1.38 -8.37
CA CYS A 199 -1.16 0.18 -8.88
C CYS A 199 -0.14 -0.68 -9.57
#